data_30a48fb22e32fc55976a02c5e6b42341
#
_entry.id   30a48fb22e32fc55976a02c5e6b42341
#
_cell.length_a   1.000
_cell.length_b   1.000
_cell.length_c   1.000
_cell.angle_alpha   90.00
_cell.angle_beta   90.00
_cell.angle_gamma   90.00
#
_symmetry.space_group_name_H-M   'P 1'
#
loop_
_entity.id
_entity.type
_entity.pdbx_description
1 polymer ?
#
loop_
_entity_poly.entity_id
_entity_poly.type
_entity_poly.pdbx_seq_one_letter_code
_entity_poly.pdbx_strand_id
1 'polypeptide(L)' 'MPYFEFIGEDASRKSEHAAKFWEVTQVGKKVTVRFGKIGADGQLKVKEFDSKDDAEAEVAKLIKEKTKKGYIEKPNPHA' A
#
# COMPACT_ATOMS: atom_id res chain seq x y z
N MET A 1 9.08 -5.96 3.64
CA MET A 1 7.77 -5.69 3.07
C MET A 1 7.41 -4.24 3.30
N PRO A 2 7.31 -3.45 2.24
CA PRO A 2 6.93 -2.05 2.41
C PRO A 2 5.51 -1.90 2.93
N TYR A 3 5.39 -1.12 3.96
CA TYR A 3 4.11 -0.81 4.59
C TYR A 3 4.00 0.70 4.68
N PHE A 4 2.87 1.22 4.26
CA PHE A 4 2.65 2.65 4.18
C PHE A 4 1.37 3.03 4.89
N GLU A 5 1.36 4.21 5.48
CA GLU A 5 0.17 4.76 6.11
C GLU A 5 -0.12 6.14 5.55
N PHE A 6 -1.38 6.40 5.36
CA PHE A 6 -1.86 7.70 4.99
C PHE A 6 -2.75 8.22 6.10
N ILE A 7 -2.27 9.25 6.77
CA ILE A 7 -3.05 9.93 7.78
C ILE A 7 -3.27 11.34 7.22
N GLY A 8 -4.27 11.45 6.36
CA GLY A 8 -4.55 12.69 5.70
C GLY A 8 -5.62 13.45 6.41
N GLU A 9 -5.31 14.69 6.77
CA GLU A 9 -6.35 15.64 7.03
C GLU A 9 -6.64 16.30 5.71
N ASP A 10 -7.75 15.94 5.15
CA ASP A 10 -8.25 16.70 4.04
C ASP A 10 -8.95 17.91 4.64
N ALA A 11 -8.40 19.06 4.39
CA ALA A 11 -8.95 20.31 4.93
C ALA A 11 -10.39 20.53 4.50
N SER A 12 -10.83 19.90 3.44
CA SER A 12 -12.20 20.01 2.95
C SER A 12 -13.15 19.05 3.64
N ARG A 13 -12.63 18.12 4.44
CA ARG A 13 -13.44 17.12 5.11
C ARG A 13 -13.22 17.23 6.60
N LYS A 14 -14.19 17.78 7.25
CA LYS A 14 -14.07 18.11 8.65
C LYS A 14 -14.13 16.94 9.60
N SER A 15 -14.63 15.81 9.18
CA SER A 15 -15.11 14.87 10.16
C SER A 15 -14.38 13.56 10.19
N GLU A 16 -13.46 13.32 9.29
CA GLU A 16 -12.88 12.00 9.27
C GLU A 16 -11.38 12.03 9.12
N HIS A 17 -10.75 11.37 10.04
CA HIS A 17 -9.38 11.01 9.91
C HIS A 17 -9.33 9.84 8.92
N ALA A 18 -8.94 10.11 7.71
CA ALA A 18 -8.73 9.06 6.74
C ALA A 18 -7.41 8.35 7.06
N ALA A 19 -7.42 7.56 8.11
CA ALA A 19 -6.28 6.74 8.43
C ALA A 19 -6.37 5.47 7.61
N LYS A 20 -5.50 5.36 6.60
CA LYS A 20 -5.47 4.22 5.69
C LYS A 20 -4.09 3.60 5.69
N PHE A 21 -4.04 2.31 5.44
CA PHE A 21 -2.78 1.63 5.23
C PHE A 21 -2.73 1.00 3.84
N TRP A 22 -1.51 0.81 3.35
CA TRP A 22 -1.27 0.13 2.10
C TRP A 22 0.03 -0.64 2.24
N GLU A 23 -0.03 -1.91 1.92
CA GLU A 23 1.09 -2.81 2.06
C GLU A 23 1.27 -3.59 0.77
N VAL A 24 2.51 -3.74 0.33
CA VAL A 24 2.80 -4.51 -0.87
C VAL A 24 3.85 -5.56 -0.56
N THR A 25 3.61 -6.75 -1.08
CA THR A 25 4.53 -7.88 -0.94
C THR A 25 4.73 -8.51 -2.30
N GLN A 26 5.97 -8.76 -2.65
CA GLN A 26 6.30 -9.49 -3.87
C GLN A 26 6.84 -10.86 -3.52
N VAL A 27 6.25 -11.89 -4.12
CA VAL A 27 6.74 -13.26 -3.98
C VAL A 27 6.90 -13.82 -5.38
N GLY A 28 8.14 -13.84 -5.87
CA GLY A 28 8.40 -14.26 -7.23
C GLY A 28 7.69 -13.38 -8.24
N LYS A 29 6.78 -13.98 -8.99
CA LYS A 29 5.98 -13.27 -10.00
C LYS A 29 4.69 -12.70 -9.46
N LYS A 30 4.37 -12.95 -8.21
CA LYS A 30 3.13 -12.47 -7.60
C LYS A 30 3.35 -11.22 -6.79
N VAL A 31 2.45 -10.28 -6.96
CA VAL A 31 2.39 -9.07 -6.14
C VAL A 31 1.11 -9.10 -5.35
N THR A 32 1.23 -9.05 -4.03
CA THR A 32 0.09 -9.01 -3.14
C THR A 32 0.00 -7.63 -2.52
N VAL A 33 -1.16 -7.02 -2.64
CA VAL A 33 -1.42 -5.70 -2.08
C VAL A 33 -2.53 -5.83 -1.04
N ARG A 34 -2.27 -5.30 0.14
CA ARG A 34 -3.26 -5.24 1.20
C ARG A 34 -3.46 -3.78 1.58
N PHE A 35 -4.70 -3.36 1.64
CA PHE A 35 -5.01 -1.97 1.92
C PHE A 35 -6.35 -1.85 2.61
N GLY A 36 -6.54 -0.74 3.28
CA GLY A 36 -7.79 -0.48 3.99
C GLY A 36 -7.62 0.59 5.04
N LYS A 37 -8.55 0.61 5.98
CA LYS A 37 -8.48 1.50 7.13
C LYS A 37 -7.54 0.90 8.18
N ILE A 38 -6.79 1.76 8.83
CA ILE A 38 -5.95 1.32 9.95
C ILE A 38 -6.86 0.77 11.06
N GLY A 39 -6.54 -0.43 11.51
CA GLY A 39 -7.35 -1.12 12.51
C GLY A 39 -8.35 -2.11 11.92
N ALA A 40 -8.53 -2.11 10.62
CA ALA A 40 -9.35 -3.10 9.93
C ALA A 40 -8.47 -4.12 9.24
N ASP A 41 -9.06 -5.25 8.85
CA ASP A 41 -8.33 -6.29 8.15
C ASP A 41 -7.93 -5.87 6.74
N GLY A 42 -8.68 -4.95 6.16
CA GLY A 42 -8.39 -4.46 4.82
C GLY A 42 -8.82 -5.42 3.72
N GLN A 43 -8.47 -5.05 2.52
CA GLN A 43 -8.72 -5.88 1.34
C GLN A 43 -7.41 -6.40 0.80
N LEU A 44 -7.45 -7.60 0.25
CA LEU A 44 -6.29 -8.24 -0.32
C LEU A 44 -6.49 -8.37 -1.82
N LYS A 45 -5.49 -7.93 -2.58
CA LYS A 45 -5.48 -8.13 -4.02
C LYS A 45 -4.19 -8.81 -4.42
N VAL A 46 -4.30 -9.83 -5.25
CA VAL A 46 -3.15 -10.56 -5.77
C VAL A 46 -3.11 -10.39 -7.27
N LYS A 47 -1.95 -10.07 -7.78
CA LYS A 47 -1.73 -9.94 -9.21
C LYS A 47 -0.51 -10.75 -9.60
N GLU A 48 -0.64 -11.55 -10.65
CA GLU A 48 0.45 -12.36 -11.14
C GLU A 48 0.97 -11.78 -12.44
N PHE A 49 2.28 -11.76 -12.60
CA PHE A 49 2.95 -11.21 -13.76
C PHE A 49 3.67 -12.31 -14.53
N ASP A 50 4.08 -12.00 -15.75
CA ASP A 50 4.77 -12.95 -16.60
C ASP A 50 6.19 -13.21 -16.15
N SER A 51 6.80 -12.25 -15.48
CA SER A 51 8.17 -12.39 -15.01
C SER A 51 8.34 -11.71 -13.66
N LYS A 52 9.38 -12.10 -12.97
CA LYS A 52 9.75 -11.47 -11.70
C LYS A 52 10.09 -10.00 -11.89
N ASP A 53 10.75 -9.67 -12.99
CA ASP A 53 11.11 -8.29 -13.29
C ASP A 53 9.88 -7.41 -13.49
N ASP A 54 8.86 -7.94 -14.13
CA ASP A 54 7.60 -7.23 -14.31
C ASP A 54 6.92 -6.98 -12.97
N ALA A 55 6.92 -7.99 -12.11
CA ALA A 55 6.35 -7.86 -10.78
C ALA A 55 7.08 -6.80 -9.96
N GLU A 56 8.39 -6.82 -10.05
CA GLU A 56 9.23 -5.84 -9.33
C GLU A 56 9.00 -4.43 -9.84
N ALA A 57 8.89 -4.26 -11.14
CA ALA A 57 8.59 -2.96 -11.73
C ALA A 57 7.23 -2.43 -11.27
N GLU A 58 6.26 -3.31 -11.16
CA GLU A 58 4.93 -2.91 -10.68
C GLU A 58 4.99 -2.47 -9.22
N VAL A 59 5.72 -3.18 -8.38
CA VAL A 59 5.88 -2.81 -6.98
C VAL A 59 6.50 -1.41 -6.87
N ALA A 60 7.56 -1.16 -7.61
CA ALA A 60 8.23 0.14 -7.60
C ALA A 60 7.28 1.24 -8.06
N LYS A 61 6.50 0.97 -9.09
CA LYS A 61 5.53 1.93 -9.61
C LYS A 61 4.45 2.25 -8.58
N LEU A 62 3.93 1.23 -7.92
CA LEU A 62 2.88 1.41 -6.91
C LEU A 62 3.40 2.21 -5.73
N ILE A 63 4.61 1.91 -5.27
CA ILE A 63 5.22 2.64 -4.17
C ILE A 63 5.37 4.12 -4.53
N LYS A 64 5.83 4.39 -5.73
CA LYS A 64 6.00 5.76 -6.19
C LYS A 64 4.68 6.50 -6.26
N GLU A 65 3.63 5.85 -6.75
CA GLU A 65 2.31 6.44 -6.82
C GLU A 65 1.75 6.75 -5.44
N LYS A 66 1.91 5.82 -4.50
CA LYS A 66 1.40 6.01 -3.15
C LYS A 66 2.13 7.12 -2.41
N THR A 67 3.45 7.18 -2.54
CA THR A 67 4.21 8.25 -1.89
C THR A 67 3.84 9.62 -2.47
N LYS A 68 3.54 9.68 -3.75
CA LYS A 68 3.05 10.91 -4.36
C LYS A 68 1.70 11.35 -3.79
N LYS A 69 0.87 10.41 -3.40
CA LYS A 69 -0.44 10.72 -2.83
C LYS A 69 -0.39 11.09 -1.36
N GLY A 70 0.76 11.00 -0.75
CA GLY A 70 0.94 11.36 0.64
C GLY A 70 1.08 10.17 1.59
N TYR A 71 1.16 8.96 1.07
CA TYR A 71 1.45 7.80 1.91
C TYR A 71 2.89 7.87 2.39
N ILE A 72 3.10 7.50 3.63
CA ILE A 72 4.41 7.54 4.28
C ILE A 72 4.79 6.13 4.69
N GLU A 73 6.00 5.74 4.37
CA GLU A 73 6.50 4.43 4.76
C GLU A 73 6.69 4.35 6.26
N LYS A 74 6.19 3.29 6.85
CA LYS A 74 6.27 3.05 8.28
C LYS A 74 6.76 1.63 8.52
N PRO A 75 7.25 1.33 9.73
CA PRO A 75 7.55 -0.05 10.09
C PRO A 75 6.30 -0.91 9.97
N ASN A 76 6.46 -2.09 9.39
CA ASN A 76 5.33 -2.98 9.16
C ASN A 76 4.89 -3.64 10.47
N PRO A 77 3.69 -3.33 10.98
CA PRO A 77 3.22 -3.93 12.22
C PRO A 77 2.83 -5.39 12.09
N HIS A 78 2.75 -5.87 10.85
CA HIS A 78 2.39 -7.26 10.56
C HIS A 78 3.61 -8.13 10.27
N ALA A 79 4.77 -7.56 10.32
CA ALA A 79 6.02 -8.29 10.06
C ALA A 79 6.44 -9.13 11.26
#